data_a0a891adc66887fc7adf4d591c75a360
#
_entry.id   a0a891adc66887fc7adf4d591c75a360
#
_cell.length_a   1.000
_cell.length_b   1.000
_cell.length_c   1.000
_cell.angle_alpha   90.00
_cell.angle_beta   90.00
_cell.angle_gamma   90.00
#
_symmetry.space_group_name_H-M   'P 1'
#
loop_
_entity.id
_entity.type
_entity.pdbx_description
1 polymer ?
#
loop_
_entity_poly.entity_id
_entity_poly.type
_entity_poly.pdbx_seq_one_letter_code
_entity_poly.pdbx_strand_id
1 'polypeptide(L)'
;MSKTAALRKLITSQLNTVLGETYYLHASADASYPYKTFEFFRVSLGDLERDDIDLCVDVWDIAADPKQADEIADQIETLFNASNLPQETILPTFFRESRYPVADDDKTIQHIQLHFTVQNYENKEE
;
A
#
# COMPACT_ATOMS: atom_id res chain seq x y z
N MET A 1 -20.65 -7.75 4.87
CA MET A 1 -19.62 -7.22 4.00
C MET A 1 -18.43 -6.74 4.80
N SER A 2 -17.23 -7.03 4.34
CA SER A 2 -16.00 -6.71 5.08
C SER A 2 -15.42 -5.36 4.65
N LYS A 3 -15.29 -4.43 5.61
CA LYS A 3 -14.59 -3.16 5.36
C LYS A 3 -13.14 -3.40 4.99
N THR A 4 -12.50 -4.37 5.62
CA THR A 4 -11.11 -4.70 5.37
C THR A 4 -10.92 -5.26 3.96
N ALA A 5 -11.80 -6.15 3.52
CA ALA A 5 -11.75 -6.70 2.17
C ALA A 5 -11.98 -5.62 1.11
N ALA A 6 -12.91 -4.71 1.36
CA ALA A 6 -13.17 -3.58 0.45
C ALA A 6 -11.96 -2.65 0.35
N LEU A 7 -11.30 -2.38 1.48
CA LEU A 7 -10.09 -1.56 1.49
C LEU A 7 -8.95 -2.24 0.73
N ARG A 8 -8.76 -3.54 0.93
CA ARG A 8 -7.73 -4.31 0.20
C ARG A 8 -7.94 -4.22 -1.31
N LYS A 9 -9.18 -4.37 -1.74
CA LYS A 9 -9.53 -4.26 -3.16
C LYS A 9 -9.23 -2.86 -3.70
N LEU A 10 -9.58 -1.82 -2.95
CA LEU A 10 -9.29 -0.44 -3.34
C LEU A 10 -7.79 -0.19 -3.47
N ILE A 11 -7.01 -0.62 -2.46
CA ILE A 11 -5.56 -0.42 -2.48
C ILE A 11 -4.92 -1.15 -3.66
N THR A 12 -5.34 -2.39 -3.92
CA THR A 12 -4.86 -3.14 -5.08
C THR A 12 -5.13 -2.39 -6.38
N SER A 13 -6.35 -1.88 -6.54
CA SER A 13 -6.74 -1.11 -7.71
C SER A 13 -5.90 0.14 -7.88
N GLN A 14 -5.66 0.88 -6.80
CA GLN A 14 -4.85 2.10 -6.84
C GLN A 14 -3.37 1.80 -7.14
N LEU A 15 -2.80 0.79 -6.49
CA LEU A 15 -1.41 0.41 -6.72
C LEU A 15 -1.19 -0.11 -8.15
N ASN A 16 -2.19 -0.70 -8.76
CA ASN A 16 -2.09 -1.16 -10.14
C ASN A 16 -1.99 -0.03 -11.16
N THR A 17 -2.22 1.22 -10.76
CA THR A 17 -2.00 2.39 -11.62
C THR A 17 -0.52 2.80 -11.66
N VAL A 18 0.31 2.22 -10.79
CA VAL A 18 1.74 2.49 -10.71
C VAL A 18 2.49 1.32 -11.32
N LEU A 19 3.66 1.57 -11.89
CA LEU A 19 4.48 0.55 -12.55
C LEU A 19 4.70 -0.68 -11.66
N GLY A 20 4.56 -1.86 -12.26
CA GLY A 20 4.78 -3.14 -11.60
C GLY A 20 3.50 -3.78 -11.08
N GLU A 21 3.51 -5.10 -11.00
CA GLU A 21 2.38 -5.85 -10.46
C GLU A 21 2.25 -5.67 -8.96
N THR A 22 1.04 -5.86 -8.45
CA THR A 22 0.72 -5.70 -7.03
C THR A 22 0.29 -7.03 -6.45
N TYR A 23 0.83 -7.36 -5.28
CA TYR A 23 0.49 -8.58 -4.55
C TYR A 23 0.15 -8.26 -3.11
N TYR A 24 -0.80 -8.98 -2.54
CA TYR A 24 -1.11 -8.87 -1.12
C TYR A 24 -0.29 -9.88 -0.32
N LEU A 25 0.37 -9.42 0.73
CA LEU A 25 1.27 -10.16 1.63
C LEU A 25 2.60 -10.52 0.98
N HIS A 26 2.61 -11.33 -0.07
CA HIS A 26 3.85 -11.72 -0.71
C HIS A 26 3.65 -11.95 -2.20
N ALA A 27 4.72 -11.73 -2.94
CA ALA A 27 4.72 -11.87 -4.38
C ALA A 27 4.67 -13.35 -4.79
N SER A 28 4.16 -13.59 -5.98
CA SER A 28 4.25 -14.87 -6.64
C SER A 28 5.72 -15.27 -6.83
N ALA A 29 6.02 -16.57 -6.82
CA ALA A 29 7.38 -17.08 -7.00
C ALA A 29 8.01 -16.66 -8.32
N ASP A 30 7.20 -16.40 -9.34
CA ASP A 30 7.65 -15.97 -10.67
C ASP A 30 7.43 -14.47 -10.92
N ALA A 31 7.26 -13.68 -9.86
CA ALA A 31 7.07 -12.24 -10.00
C ALA A 31 8.26 -11.58 -10.70
N SER A 32 7.95 -10.67 -11.62
CA SER A 32 8.96 -9.90 -12.34
C SER A 32 9.17 -8.54 -11.70
N TYR A 33 10.42 -8.11 -11.60
CA TYR A 33 10.75 -6.77 -11.11
C TYR A 33 10.42 -5.70 -12.16
N PRO A 34 10.00 -4.50 -11.78
CA PRO A 34 9.62 -4.14 -10.40
C PRO A 34 8.24 -4.68 -10.03
N TYR A 35 8.02 -4.85 -8.74
CA TYR A 35 6.68 -5.20 -8.25
C TYR A 35 6.45 -4.57 -6.87
N LYS A 36 5.20 -4.61 -6.42
CA LYS A 36 4.81 -4.06 -5.13
C LYS A 36 4.07 -5.12 -4.33
N THR A 37 4.30 -5.12 -3.03
CA THR A 37 3.50 -5.92 -2.09
C THR A 37 2.92 -4.99 -1.04
N PHE A 38 1.79 -5.36 -0.46
CA PHE A 38 1.24 -4.61 0.67
C PHE A 38 0.59 -5.54 1.66
N GLU A 39 0.48 -5.06 2.90
CA GLU A 39 -0.19 -5.80 3.96
C GLU A 39 -0.77 -4.86 4.99
N PHE A 40 -1.80 -5.32 5.68
CA PHE A 40 -2.32 -4.68 6.89
C PHE A 40 -1.70 -5.41 8.07
N PHE A 41 -0.57 -4.90 8.56
CA PHE A 41 0.10 -5.60 9.64
C PHE A 41 -0.57 -5.38 11.00
N ARG A 42 -1.52 -4.46 11.06
CA ARG A 42 -2.32 -4.23 12.26
C ARG A 42 -3.64 -3.57 11.90
N VAL A 43 -4.73 -4.11 12.43
CA VAL A 43 -6.04 -3.51 12.33
C VAL A 43 -6.53 -3.25 13.76
N SER A 44 -6.59 -1.98 14.15
CA SER A 44 -7.06 -1.59 15.47
C SER A 44 -8.56 -1.32 15.39
N LEU A 45 -9.33 -2.09 16.14
CA LEU A 45 -10.79 -1.99 16.11
C LEU A 45 -11.21 -0.81 16.98
N GLY A 46 -11.80 0.19 16.34
CA GLY A 46 -12.41 1.31 17.04
C GLY A 46 -13.88 0.98 17.35
N ASP A 47 -14.77 1.90 17.00
CA ASP A 47 -16.19 1.57 17.03
C ASP A 47 -16.57 0.78 15.78
N LEU A 48 -17.84 0.39 15.66
CA LEU A 48 -18.28 -0.45 14.55
C LEU A 48 -18.19 0.23 13.18
N GLU A 49 -18.03 1.54 13.14
CA GLU A 49 -18.03 2.31 11.90
C GLU A 49 -16.63 2.62 11.40
N ARG A 50 -15.61 2.47 12.24
CA ARG A 50 -14.25 2.86 11.90
C ARG A 50 -13.23 1.87 12.42
N ASP A 51 -12.29 1.51 11.57
CA ASP A 51 -11.07 0.79 11.95
C ASP A 51 -9.85 1.66 11.64
N ASP A 52 -8.83 1.58 12.47
CA ASP A 52 -7.53 2.19 12.20
C ASP A 52 -6.58 1.10 11.76
N ILE A 53 -5.98 1.28 10.59
CA ILE A 53 -5.19 0.25 9.95
C ILE A 53 -3.77 0.74 9.71
N ASP A 54 -2.81 -0.09 10.09
CA ASP A 54 -1.41 0.14 9.75
C ASP A 54 -1.12 -0.59 8.43
N LEU A 55 -0.94 0.20 7.38
CA LEU A 55 -0.66 -0.28 6.03
C LEU A 55 0.83 -0.20 5.75
N CYS A 56 1.39 -1.29 5.30
CA CYS A 56 2.77 -1.34 4.82
C CYS A 56 2.78 -1.67 3.34
N VAL A 57 3.45 -0.84 2.55
CA VAL A 57 3.62 -1.06 1.11
C VAL A 57 5.11 -1.20 0.83
N ASP A 58 5.49 -2.28 0.17
CA ASP A 58 6.87 -2.55 -0.21
C ASP A 58 7.03 -2.42 -1.72
N VAL A 59 8.08 -1.74 -2.14
CA VAL A 59 8.48 -1.60 -3.55
C VAL A 59 9.77 -2.38 -3.75
N TRP A 60 9.76 -3.26 -4.75
CA TRP A 60 10.90 -4.11 -5.08
C TRP A 60 11.33 -3.87 -6.51
N ASP A 61 12.61 -3.61 -6.72
CA ASP A 61 13.19 -3.43 -8.04
C ASP A 61 14.55 -4.12 -8.10
N ILE A 62 15.01 -4.38 -9.30
CA ILE A 62 16.37 -4.90 -9.52
C ILE A 62 17.10 -3.90 -10.40
N ALA A 63 18.10 -3.23 -9.82
CA ALA A 63 18.83 -2.16 -10.48
C ALA A 63 20.09 -1.82 -9.71
N ALA A 64 21.05 -1.18 -10.41
CA ALA A 64 22.30 -0.74 -9.79
C ALA A 64 22.09 0.46 -8.85
N ASP A 65 21.03 1.25 -9.07
CA ASP A 65 20.72 2.43 -8.26
C ASP A 65 19.21 2.45 -7.91
N PRO A 66 18.80 3.25 -6.93
CA PRO A 66 17.40 3.25 -6.45
C PRO A 66 16.46 4.16 -7.24
N LYS A 67 16.88 4.73 -8.35
CA LYS A 67 16.08 5.76 -9.04
C LYS A 67 14.68 5.30 -9.39
N GLN A 68 14.53 4.14 -10.01
CA GLN A 68 13.21 3.65 -10.40
C GLN A 68 12.36 3.30 -9.19
N ALA A 69 12.96 2.66 -8.18
CA ALA A 69 12.24 2.33 -6.94
C ALA A 69 11.77 3.60 -6.25
N ASP A 70 12.61 4.65 -6.21
CA ASP A 70 12.23 5.93 -5.63
C ASP A 70 11.07 6.58 -6.39
N GLU A 71 11.08 6.52 -7.72
CA GLU A 71 9.99 7.08 -8.53
C GLU A 71 8.67 6.36 -8.28
N ILE A 72 8.72 5.03 -8.16
CA ILE A 72 7.53 4.24 -7.81
C ILE A 72 7.01 4.61 -6.43
N ALA A 73 7.90 4.72 -5.45
CA ALA A 73 7.53 5.11 -4.09
C ALA A 73 6.92 6.51 -4.05
N ASP A 74 7.48 7.46 -4.80
CA ASP A 74 6.93 8.81 -4.91
C ASP A 74 5.50 8.81 -5.43
N GLN A 75 5.22 7.99 -6.44
CA GLN A 75 3.88 7.88 -7.01
C GLN A 75 2.91 7.26 -6.00
N ILE A 76 3.36 6.27 -5.23
CA ILE A 76 2.54 5.65 -4.20
C ILE A 76 2.20 6.68 -3.11
N GLU A 77 3.16 7.48 -2.69
CA GLU A 77 2.91 8.55 -1.71
C GLU A 77 1.85 9.54 -2.22
N THR A 78 1.89 9.86 -3.51
CA THR A 78 0.89 10.74 -4.12
C THR A 78 -0.50 10.11 -4.10
N LEU A 79 -0.61 8.82 -4.38
CA LEU A 79 -1.90 8.11 -4.35
C LEU A 79 -2.55 8.16 -2.96
N PHE A 80 -1.74 8.02 -1.91
CA PHE A 80 -2.24 7.84 -0.54
C PHE A 80 -1.91 9.02 0.37
N ASN A 81 -1.81 10.22 -0.18
CA ASN A 81 -1.49 11.42 0.61
C ASN A 81 -2.76 12.08 1.11
N ALA A 82 -3.20 11.70 2.31
CA ALA A 82 -4.39 12.25 2.98
C ALA A 82 -5.63 12.26 2.06
N SER A 83 -5.61 11.41 1.03
CA SER A 83 -6.70 11.36 0.07
C SER A 83 -7.86 10.57 0.62
N ASN A 84 -9.04 11.11 0.46
CA ASN A 84 -10.26 10.37 0.67
C ASN A 84 -10.64 9.73 -0.66
N LEU A 85 -10.53 8.40 -0.74
CA LEU A 85 -10.85 7.65 -1.95
C LEU A 85 -12.15 6.88 -1.72
N PRO A 86 -13.29 7.56 -1.84
CA PRO A 86 -14.58 6.95 -1.49
C PRO A 86 -14.88 5.75 -2.40
N GLN A 87 -15.41 4.72 -1.77
CA GLN A 87 -15.93 3.55 -2.43
C GLN A 87 -17.39 3.39 -2.04
N GLU A 88 -18.06 2.47 -2.69
CA GLU A 88 -19.48 2.24 -2.41
C GLU A 88 -19.75 1.95 -0.94
N THR A 89 -18.86 1.23 -0.27
CA THR A 89 -19.08 0.73 1.09
C THR A 89 -18.14 1.28 2.14
N ILE A 90 -17.07 1.97 1.74
CA ILE A 90 -16.08 2.50 2.69
C ILE A 90 -15.65 3.93 2.31
N LEU A 91 -15.17 4.65 3.33
CA LEU A 91 -14.60 5.99 3.18
C LEU A 91 -13.24 5.99 3.87
N PRO A 92 -12.17 5.57 3.18
CA PRO A 92 -10.85 5.55 3.80
C PRO A 92 -10.15 6.90 3.69
N THR A 93 -9.40 7.26 4.73
CA THR A 93 -8.49 8.41 4.71
C THR A 93 -7.09 7.91 5.03
N PHE A 94 -6.13 8.27 4.19
CA PHE A 94 -4.76 7.80 4.28
C PHE A 94 -3.86 8.89 4.83
N PHE A 95 -2.96 8.50 5.74
CA PHE A 95 -1.95 9.38 6.32
C PHE A 95 -0.58 8.78 6.12
N ARG A 96 0.37 9.56 5.59
CA ARG A 96 1.75 9.10 5.42
C ARG A 96 2.45 9.09 6.77
N GLU A 97 3.14 7.99 7.07
CA GLU A 97 3.87 7.84 8.33
C GLU A 97 5.38 7.87 8.12
N SER A 98 5.89 6.95 7.32
CA SER A 98 7.33 6.82 7.13
C SER A 98 7.66 6.12 5.81
N ARG A 99 8.88 6.33 5.37
CA ARG A 99 9.44 5.69 4.19
C ARG A 99 10.92 5.46 4.43
N TYR A 100 11.39 4.25 4.19
CA TYR A 100 12.82 3.96 4.34
C TYR A 100 13.27 2.85 3.41
N PRO A 101 14.58 2.87 3.02
CA PRO A 101 15.15 1.76 2.27
C PRO A 101 15.39 0.58 3.19
N VAL A 102 15.22 -0.63 2.66
CA VAL A 102 15.50 -1.86 3.38
C VAL A 102 16.68 -2.52 2.70
N ALA A 103 17.73 -2.82 3.45
CA ALA A 103 18.92 -3.47 2.91
C ALA A 103 18.60 -4.92 2.53
N ASP A 104 19.17 -5.36 1.41
CA ASP A 104 19.10 -6.73 0.95
C ASP A 104 20.52 -7.27 0.78
N ASP A 105 20.69 -8.57 0.97
CA ASP A 105 22.00 -9.21 0.78
C ASP A 105 22.46 -9.09 -0.67
N ASP A 106 21.54 -9.12 -1.61
CA ASP A 106 21.82 -8.85 -3.03
C ASP A 106 21.79 -7.33 -3.27
N LYS A 107 22.95 -6.77 -3.57
CA LYS A 107 23.12 -5.33 -3.77
C LYS A 107 22.39 -4.78 -4.98
N THR A 108 21.91 -5.63 -5.88
CA THR A 108 21.14 -5.21 -7.04
C THR A 108 19.65 -5.10 -6.75
N ILE A 109 19.21 -5.57 -5.59
CA ILE A 109 17.81 -5.45 -5.19
C ILE A 109 17.61 -4.14 -4.44
N GLN A 110 16.69 -3.33 -4.96
CA GLN A 110 16.26 -2.08 -4.34
C GLN A 110 14.91 -2.34 -3.68
N HIS A 111 14.84 -2.15 -2.37
CA HIS A 111 13.64 -2.39 -1.60
C HIS A 111 13.33 -1.15 -0.77
N ILE A 112 12.13 -0.58 -0.96
CA ILE A 112 11.66 0.58 -0.20
C ILE A 112 10.38 0.17 0.51
N GLN A 113 10.29 0.51 1.80
CA GLN A 113 9.09 0.25 2.58
C GLN A 113 8.43 1.56 2.96
N LEU A 114 7.12 1.64 2.69
CA LEU A 114 6.30 2.80 3.03
C LEU A 114 5.25 2.39 4.06
N HIS A 115 5.06 3.23 5.05
CA HIS A 115 4.07 3.02 6.10
C HIS A 115 3.01 4.12 6.05
N PHE A 116 1.77 3.71 6.13
CA PHE A 116 0.61 4.60 6.18
C PHE A 116 -0.31 4.19 7.31
N THR A 117 -1.00 5.17 7.87
CA THR A 117 -2.14 4.91 8.74
C THR A 117 -3.40 5.19 7.94
N VAL A 118 -4.35 4.28 7.99
CA VAL A 118 -5.61 4.41 7.28
C VAL A 118 -6.74 4.42 8.29
N GLN A 119 -7.54 5.48 8.27
CA GLN A 119 -8.81 5.52 9.00
C GLN A 119 -9.88 5.05 8.05
N ASN A 120 -10.37 3.85 8.26
CA ASN A 120 -11.31 3.21 7.34
C ASN A 120 -12.72 3.22 7.91
N TYR A 121 -13.55 4.12 7.38
CA TYR A 121 -14.92 4.30 7.80
C TYR A 121 -15.87 3.49 6.94
N GLU A 122 -16.95 3.02 7.54
CA GLU A 122 -18.05 2.47 6.79
C GLU A 122 -18.79 3.61 6.08
N ASN A 123 -19.10 3.43 4.80
CA ASN A 123 -19.89 4.40 4.05
C ASN A 123 -21.38 4.04 4.18
N LYS A 124 -22.11 4.87 4.89
CA LYS A 124 -23.55 4.68 5.13
C LYS A 124 -24.43 5.50 4.19
N GLU A 125 -23.84 6.23 3.27
CA GLU A 125 -24.62 6.97 2.30
C GLU A 125 -25.37 6.03 1.36
N GLU A 126 -26.61 6.35 1.09
CA GLU A 126 -27.47 5.58 0.20
C GLU A 126 -27.83 6.36 -1.05
#